data_fa683ead568f1efd6f0754e4bd7e4b8b
#
_entry.id   fa683ead568f1efd6f0754e4bd7e4b8b
#
_cell.length_a   1.000
_cell.length_b   1.000
_cell.length_c   1.000
_cell.angle_alpha   90.00
_cell.angle_beta   90.00
_cell.angle_gamma   90.00
#
_symmetry.space_group_name_H-M   'P 1'
#
loop_
_entity.id
_entity.type
_entity.pdbx_description
1 polymer ?
#
loop_
_entity_poly.entity_id
_entity_poly.type
_entity_poly.pdbx_seq_one_letter_code
_entity_poly.pdbx_strand_id
1 'polypeptide(L)'
;MPSDCYACRLIEGAEPLPGERICATACWVVEHCTGPLGVGTLIVKPFRHCRYIGDLTQAEAQELGPLLQRVSQVVQDLTQADQVYVCLWSHAG
;
A
#
# COMPACT_ATOMS: atom_id res chain seq x y z
N MET A 1 -13.69 3.75 -17.37
CA MET A 1 -13.78 5.04 -16.66
C MET A 1 -12.97 4.98 -15.39
N PRO A 2 -12.13 5.99 -15.13
CA PRO A 2 -11.43 6.04 -13.84
C PRO A 2 -12.42 6.17 -12.69
N SER A 3 -12.09 5.55 -11.57
CA SER A 3 -12.84 5.64 -10.35
C SER A 3 -12.71 7.04 -9.73
N ASP A 4 -13.67 7.45 -8.89
CA ASP A 4 -13.52 8.65 -8.08
C ASP A 4 -12.52 8.47 -6.95
N CYS A 5 -12.13 7.23 -6.65
CA CYS A 5 -11.16 6.91 -5.61
C CYS A 5 -9.75 7.09 -6.16
N TYR A 6 -8.95 7.95 -5.52
CA TYR A 6 -7.58 8.22 -5.96
C TYR A 6 -6.72 6.95 -5.95
N ALA A 7 -6.86 6.13 -4.90
CA ALA A 7 -6.10 4.88 -4.81
C ALA A 7 -6.45 3.93 -5.95
N CYS A 8 -7.73 3.86 -6.33
CA CYS A 8 -8.16 3.04 -7.46
C CYS A 8 -7.65 3.59 -8.78
N ARG A 9 -7.62 4.93 -8.93
CA ARG A 9 -7.07 5.56 -10.14
C ARG A 9 -5.59 5.26 -10.31
N LEU A 10 -4.83 5.21 -9.22
CA LEU A 10 -3.42 4.81 -9.28
C LEU A 10 -3.27 3.36 -9.75
N ILE A 11 -4.12 2.47 -9.29
CA ILE A 11 -4.10 1.06 -9.69
C ILE A 11 -4.46 0.93 -11.18
N GLU A 12 -5.45 1.69 -11.62
CA GLU A 12 -5.93 1.66 -13.00
C GLU A 12 -4.97 2.32 -13.99
N GLY A 13 -3.97 3.05 -13.51
CA GLY A 13 -3.04 3.78 -14.35
C GLY A 13 -3.54 5.13 -14.82
N ALA A 14 -4.67 5.62 -14.26
CA ALA A 14 -5.23 6.92 -14.63
C ALA A 14 -4.46 8.09 -14.02
N GLU A 15 -3.66 7.83 -12.98
CA GLU A 15 -2.83 8.83 -12.32
C GLU A 15 -1.38 8.35 -12.31
N PRO A 16 -0.41 9.27 -12.41
CA PRO A 16 1.00 8.86 -12.38
C PRO A 16 1.42 8.39 -10.99
N LEU A 17 2.28 7.38 -10.96
CA LEU A 17 2.87 6.85 -9.74
C LEU A 17 4.32 7.30 -9.65
N PRO A 18 4.75 7.95 -8.56
CA PRO A 18 6.17 8.24 -8.37
C PRO A 18 6.94 6.92 -8.16
N GLY A 19 7.95 6.69 -9.00
CA GLY A 19 8.75 5.48 -8.90
C GLY A 19 8.03 4.20 -9.31
N GLU A 20 6.86 4.30 -9.87
CA GLU A 20 6.04 3.18 -10.33
C GLU A 20 5.66 2.23 -9.18
N ARG A 21 5.06 1.09 -9.54
CA ARG A 21 4.68 0.07 -8.58
C ARG A 21 5.90 -0.71 -8.13
N ILE A 22 6.10 -0.82 -6.81
CA ILE A 22 7.26 -1.50 -6.26
C ILE A 22 7.11 -3.01 -6.36
N CYS A 23 5.97 -3.53 -5.93
CA CYS A 23 5.66 -4.95 -6.06
C CYS A 23 4.17 -5.18 -5.91
N ALA A 24 3.73 -6.38 -6.24
CA ALA A 24 2.35 -6.77 -6.09
C ALA A 24 2.25 -8.25 -5.75
N THR A 25 1.22 -8.60 -5.00
CA THR A 25 0.84 -9.99 -4.75
C THR A 25 -0.49 -10.25 -5.45
N ALA A 26 -1.13 -11.39 -5.21
CA ALA A 26 -2.42 -11.67 -5.80
C ALA A 26 -3.49 -10.66 -5.39
N CYS A 27 -3.43 -10.17 -4.14
CA CYS A 27 -4.47 -9.30 -3.58
C CYS A 27 -4.01 -7.88 -3.26
N TRP A 28 -2.70 -7.64 -3.16
CA TRP A 28 -2.16 -6.38 -2.65
C TRP A 28 -1.14 -5.78 -3.60
N VAL A 29 -0.98 -4.46 -3.50
CA VAL A 29 0.04 -3.72 -4.24
C VAL A 29 0.80 -2.83 -3.28
N VAL A 30 2.11 -2.69 -3.50
CA VAL A 30 2.99 -1.84 -2.71
C VAL A 30 3.52 -0.72 -3.62
N GLU A 31 3.34 0.52 -3.17
CA GLU A 31 3.73 1.71 -3.92
C GLU A 31 4.37 2.72 -3.00
N HIS A 32 5.18 3.62 -3.55
CA HIS A 32 5.67 4.75 -2.79
C HIS A 32 4.54 5.72 -2.51
N CYS A 33 4.54 6.32 -1.32
CA CYS A 33 3.53 7.31 -0.96
C CYS A 33 3.63 8.54 -1.88
N THR A 34 2.49 9.03 -2.36
CA THR A 34 2.44 10.19 -3.27
C THR A 34 2.41 11.52 -2.52
N GLY A 35 2.27 11.49 -1.21
CA GLY A 35 2.19 12.71 -0.40
C GLY A 35 3.55 13.27 -0.01
N PRO A 36 3.57 14.31 0.84
CA PRO A 36 4.82 14.98 1.25
C PRO A 36 5.60 14.22 2.31
N LEU A 37 5.29 12.97 2.54
CA LEU A 37 5.99 12.14 3.51
C LEU A 37 7.38 11.75 3.00
N GLY A 38 8.27 11.42 3.91
CA GLY A 38 9.66 11.15 3.58
C GLY A 38 9.89 9.94 2.69
N VAL A 39 11.09 9.87 2.14
CA VAL A 39 11.54 8.72 1.36
C VAL A 39 11.48 7.46 2.21
N GLY A 40 10.99 6.37 1.64
CA GLY A 40 10.80 5.13 2.37
C GLY A 40 9.42 4.96 2.97
N THR A 41 8.53 5.95 2.79
CA THR A 41 7.13 5.82 3.19
C THR A 41 6.38 5.11 2.07
N LEU A 42 5.95 3.89 2.35
CA LEU A 42 5.28 3.05 1.36
C LEU A 42 3.80 2.89 1.69
N ILE A 43 3.01 2.73 0.65
CA ILE A 43 1.58 2.43 0.76
C ILE A 43 1.38 0.96 0.38
N VAL A 44 0.68 0.23 1.24
CA VAL A 44 0.25 -1.13 0.96
C VAL A 44 -1.27 -1.08 0.87
N LYS A 45 -1.81 -1.41 -0.30
CA LYS A 45 -3.25 -1.32 -0.52
C LYS A 45 -3.75 -2.51 -1.32
N PRO A 46 -5.03 -2.91 -1.13
CA PRO A 46 -5.59 -4.01 -1.91
C PRO A 46 -5.91 -3.55 -3.32
N PHE A 47 -5.89 -4.48 -4.28
CA PHE A 47 -6.36 -4.19 -5.63
C PHE A 47 -7.85 -3.84 -5.65
N ARG A 48 -8.63 -4.56 -4.84
CA ARG A 48 -10.07 -4.33 -4.74
C ARG A 48 -10.34 -3.07 -3.92
N HIS A 49 -11.27 -2.24 -4.36
CA HIS A 49 -11.68 -1.08 -3.58
C HIS A 49 -12.30 -1.58 -2.26
N CYS A 50 -11.71 -1.18 -1.14
CA CYS A 50 -12.12 -1.64 0.19
C CYS A 50 -11.97 -0.47 1.17
N ARG A 51 -13.03 -0.09 1.85
CA ARG A 51 -13.04 1.09 2.73
C ARG A 51 -12.54 0.76 4.14
N TYR A 52 -12.81 -0.45 4.61
CA TYR A 52 -12.51 -0.82 5.99
C TYR A 52 -11.78 -2.15 6.03
N ILE A 53 -10.90 -2.29 7.01
CA ILE A 53 -10.13 -3.53 7.15
C ILE A 53 -11.05 -4.72 7.43
N GLY A 54 -12.17 -4.47 8.12
CA GLY A 54 -13.16 -5.50 8.38
C GLY A 54 -13.83 -6.07 7.14
N ASP A 55 -13.73 -5.37 6.00
CA ASP A 55 -14.33 -5.79 4.74
C ASP A 55 -13.39 -6.60 3.86
N LEU A 56 -12.17 -6.86 4.32
CA LEU A 56 -11.22 -7.69 3.58
C LEU A 56 -11.75 -9.12 3.48
N THR A 57 -11.49 -9.77 2.33
CA THR A 57 -11.74 -11.20 2.22
C THR A 57 -10.72 -11.97 3.05
N GLN A 58 -11.01 -13.24 3.34
CA GLN A 58 -10.08 -14.07 4.09
C GLN A 58 -8.75 -14.20 3.35
N ALA A 59 -8.77 -14.34 2.03
CA ALA A 59 -7.55 -14.43 1.23
C ALA A 59 -6.73 -13.14 1.33
N GLU A 60 -7.39 -11.98 1.26
CA GLU A 60 -6.71 -10.70 1.41
C GLU A 60 -6.08 -10.57 2.79
N ALA A 61 -6.82 -10.92 3.83
CA ALA A 61 -6.33 -10.83 5.20
C ALA A 61 -5.15 -11.77 5.46
N GLN A 62 -5.20 -12.99 4.93
CA GLN A 62 -4.13 -13.97 5.12
C GLN A 62 -2.83 -13.57 4.42
N GLU A 63 -2.93 -12.85 3.30
CA GLU A 63 -1.77 -12.39 2.55
C GLU A 63 -1.09 -11.19 3.21
N LEU A 64 -1.84 -10.40 3.96
CA LEU A 64 -1.37 -9.12 4.48
C LEU A 64 -0.23 -9.25 5.49
N GLY A 65 -0.36 -10.16 6.45
CA GLY A 65 0.66 -10.35 7.49
C GLY A 65 2.04 -10.65 6.95
N PRO A 66 2.20 -11.70 6.14
CA PRO A 66 3.49 -12.01 5.52
C PRO A 66 4.01 -10.89 4.62
N LEU A 67 3.13 -10.19 3.92
CA LEU A 67 3.52 -9.06 3.08
C LEU A 67 4.08 -7.92 3.91
N LEU A 68 3.39 -7.53 4.99
CA LEU A 68 3.85 -6.47 5.87
C LEU A 68 5.19 -6.80 6.52
N GLN A 69 5.38 -8.05 6.92
CA GLN A 69 6.64 -8.49 7.50
C GLN A 69 7.78 -8.33 6.50
N ARG A 70 7.57 -8.76 5.26
CA ARG A 70 8.59 -8.65 4.20
C ARG A 70 8.89 -7.21 3.83
N VAL A 71 7.86 -6.40 3.65
CA VAL A 71 8.02 -4.98 3.27
C VAL A 71 8.74 -4.23 4.38
N SER A 72 8.37 -4.45 5.63
CA SER A 72 9.01 -3.80 6.78
C SER A 72 10.49 -4.16 6.86
N GLN A 73 10.84 -5.42 6.62
CA GLN A 73 12.23 -5.86 6.65
C GLN A 73 13.05 -5.18 5.55
N VAL A 74 12.49 -5.10 4.34
CA VAL A 74 13.17 -4.45 3.22
C VAL A 74 13.39 -2.97 3.50
N VAL A 75 12.37 -2.28 4.02
CA VAL A 75 12.49 -0.86 4.36
C VAL A 75 13.56 -0.67 5.43
N GLN A 76 13.58 -1.50 6.46
CA GLN A 76 14.58 -1.41 7.52
C GLN A 76 16.00 -1.62 6.98
N ASP A 77 16.17 -2.61 6.13
CA ASP A 77 17.49 -2.93 5.55
C ASP A 77 18.00 -1.80 4.64
N LEU A 78 17.13 -1.23 3.83
CA LEU A 78 17.52 -0.20 2.87
C LEU A 78 17.75 1.17 3.53
N THR A 79 16.96 1.50 4.54
CA THR A 79 17.04 2.83 5.19
C THR A 79 17.92 2.82 6.43
N GLN A 80 18.29 1.65 6.94
CA GLN A 80 19.02 1.52 8.20
C GLN A 80 18.27 2.13 9.37
N ALA A 81 16.94 2.13 9.30
CA ALA A 81 16.10 2.71 10.34
C ALA A 81 16.17 1.87 11.62
N ASP A 82 16.16 2.54 12.77
CA ASP A 82 16.08 1.86 14.05
C ASP A 82 14.72 1.19 14.25
N GLN A 83 13.67 1.75 13.64
CA GLN A 83 12.31 1.27 13.79
C GLN A 83 11.50 1.57 12.53
N VAL A 84 10.68 0.61 12.14
CA VAL A 84 9.72 0.78 11.04
C VAL A 84 8.32 0.67 11.63
N TYR A 85 7.50 1.68 11.42
CA TYR A 85 6.12 1.71 11.91
C TYR A 85 5.16 1.30 10.82
N VAL A 86 4.17 0.50 11.19
CA VAL A 86 3.07 0.15 10.30
C VAL A 86 1.82 0.86 10.83
N CYS A 87 1.22 1.70 9.99
CA CYS A 87 0.07 2.50 10.37
C CYS A 87 -1.13 2.15 9.50
N LEU A 88 -2.29 2.09 10.11
CA LEU A 88 -3.54 2.00 9.39
C LEU A 88 -4.17 3.39 9.35
N TRP A 89 -4.30 3.93 8.15
CA TRP A 89 -4.87 5.25 7.98
C TRP A 89 -6.27 5.15 7.39
N SER A 90 -7.18 5.97 7.91
CA SER A 90 -8.50 6.11 7.36
C SER A 90 -8.83 7.58 7.20
N HIS A 91 -9.76 7.87 6.32
CA HIS A 91 -10.19 9.24 6.04
C HIS A 91 -11.66 9.23 5.65
N ALA A 92 -12.30 10.39 5.74
CA ALA A 92 -13.68 10.56 5.30
C ALA A 92 -13.72 10.63 3.78
N GLY A 93 -14.67 9.92 3.21
CA GLY A 93 -14.89 9.97 1.77
C GLY A 93 -14.53 8.74 0.98
#